data_c3bf7a71fe8e98c8520067bfc82bc332
#
_entry.id   c3bf7a71fe8e98c8520067bfc82bc332
#
_cell.length_a   1.000
_cell.length_b   1.000
_cell.length_c   1.000
_cell.angle_alpha   90.00
_cell.angle_beta   90.00
_cell.angle_gamma   90.00
#
_symmetry.space_group_name_H-M   'P 1'
#
loop_
_entity.id
_entity.type
_entity.pdbx_description
1 polymer ?
#
loop_
_entity_poly.entity_id
_entity_poly.type
_entity_poly.pdbx_seq_one_letter_code
_entity_poly.pdbx_strand_id
1 'polypeptide(L)'
;MKGSTFAIAIGTMLVAIAPVGVVNPAGYGEALTDLLGQAPLIHAVAVAWLVTGVLVLMQPAPSRSLDQRFVRAVAWLTAVTSLAMLWIPALVTNVTGWIASLPGWVMRLGSLSDFAFGVIMLWIGRRLIQTDSDQEDDLDK
;
A
#
# COMPACT_ATOMS: atom_id res chain seq x y z
N MET A 1 -7.91 -10.83 7.56
CA MET A 1 -6.44 -10.57 7.60
C MET A 1 -6.18 -9.56 8.70
N LYS A 2 -5.33 -9.86 9.71
CA LYS A 2 -5.01 -8.93 10.80
C LYS A 2 -4.42 -7.63 10.25
N GLY A 3 -4.70 -6.48 10.90
CA GLY A 3 -4.17 -5.17 10.50
C GLY A 3 -2.63 -5.12 10.53
N SER A 4 -2.01 -5.85 11.45
CA SER A 4 -0.55 -6.03 11.53
C SER A 4 0.03 -6.70 10.28
N THR A 5 -0.60 -7.79 9.81
CA THR A 5 -0.17 -8.50 8.59
C THR A 5 -0.29 -7.60 7.35
N PHE A 6 -1.38 -6.83 7.26
CA PHE A 6 -1.55 -5.86 6.17
C PHE A 6 -0.46 -4.78 6.18
N ALA A 7 -0.20 -4.19 7.34
CA ALA A 7 0.82 -3.15 7.48
C ALA A 7 2.21 -3.67 7.09
N ILE A 8 2.56 -4.90 7.49
CA ILE A 8 3.83 -5.54 7.12
C ILE A 8 3.89 -5.81 5.62
N ALA A 9 2.81 -6.35 5.02
CA ALA A 9 2.78 -6.66 3.59
C ALA A 9 2.97 -5.39 2.74
N ILE A 10 2.20 -4.33 3.02
CA ILE A 10 2.32 -3.04 2.34
C ILE A 10 3.71 -2.43 2.55
N GLY A 11 4.18 -2.40 3.80
CA GLY A 11 5.47 -1.83 4.14
C GLY A 11 6.62 -2.57 3.43
N THR A 12 6.60 -3.90 3.41
CA THR A 12 7.61 -4.70 2.71
C THR A 12 7.60 -4.42 1.21
N MET A 13 6.42 -4.37 0.61
CA MET A 13 6.28 -4.08 -0.82
C MET A 13 6.84 -2.71 -1.19
N LEU A 14 6.49 -1.67 -0.43
CA LEU A 14 6.96 -0.31 -0.69
C LEU A 14 8.49 -0.19 -0.50
N VAL A 15 9.03 -0.77 0.57
CA VAL A 15 10.49 -0.78 0.82
C VAL A 15 11.24 -1.54 -0.27
N ALA A 16 10.66 -2.61 -0.83
CA ALA A 16 11.29 -3.37 -1.90
C ALA A 16 11.27 -2.64 -3.26
N ILE A 17 10.18 -1.93 -3.56
CA ILE A 17 9.99 -1.29 -4.87
C ILE A 17 10.63 0.12 -4.92
N ALA A 18 10.54 0.89 -3.85
CA ALA A 18 10.99 2.28 -3.82
C ALA A 18 12.45 2.51 -4.25
N PRO A 19 13.44 1.66 -3.89
CA PRO A 19 14.81 1.85 -4.35
C PRO A 19 14.96 1.87 -5.87
N VAL A 20 14.12 1.15 -6.61
CA VAL A 20 14.15 1.12 -8.08
C VAL A 20 13.86 2.50 -8.65
N GLY A 21 12.84 3.19 -8.11
CA GLY A 21 12.48 4.54 -8.55
C GLY A 21 13.51 5.61 -8.16
N VAL A 22 14.30 5.38 -7.09
CA VAL A 22 15.39 6.28 -6.70
C VAL A 22 16.58 6.13 -7.63
N VAL A 23 16.98 4.88 -7.94
CA VAL A 23 18.19 4.57 -8.74
C VAL A 23 17.94 4.83 -10.22
N ASN A 24 16.81 4.39 -10.75
CA ASN A 24 16.46 4.51 -12.17
C ASN A 24 15.03 5.03 -12.35
N PRO A 25 14.77 6.34 -12.13
CA PRO A 25 13.43 6.90 -12.21
C PRO A 25 12.78 6.79 -13.59
N ALA A 26 13.58 6.90 -14.67
CA ALA A 26 13.05 6.75 -16.04
C ALA A 26 12.59 5.32 -16.32
N GLY A 27 13.43 4.33 -16.06
CA GLY A 27 13.06 2.93 -16.26
C GLY A 27 11.93 2.47 -15.33
N TYR A 28 11.82 3.07 -14.12
CA TYR A 28 10.70 2.82 -13.24
C TYR A 28 9.38 3.35 -13.80
N GLY A 29 9.39 4.58 -14.35
CA GLY A 29 8.24 5.19 -15.00
C GLY A 29 7.77 4.40 -16.24
N GLU A 30 8.72 3.97 -17.08
CA GLU A 30 8.44 3.12 -18.25
C GLU A 30 7.82 1.78 -17.83
N ALA A 31 8.43 1.08 -16.86
CA ALA A 31 7.92 -0.19 -16.36
C ALA A 31 6.51 -0.07 -15.75
N LEU A 32 6.24 1.02 -15.00
CA LEU A 32 4.89 1.32 -14.50
C LEU A 32 3.89 1.53 -15.62
N THR A 33 4.27 2.30 -16.65
CA THR A 33 3.39 2.58 -17.78
C THR A 33 3.08 1.31 -18.57
N ASP A 34 4.08 0.46 -18.81
CA ASP A 34 3.92 -0.81 -19.49
C ASP A 34 3.04 -1.79 -18.71
N LEU A 35 3.27 -1.88 -17.39
CA LEU A 35 2.50 -2.72 -16.49
C LEU A 35 1.03 -2.30 -16.47
N LEU A 36 0.79 -1.00 -16.26
CA LEU A 36 -0.55 -0.44 -16.15
C LEU A 36 -1.21 -0.20 -17.52
N GLY A 37 -0.48 -0.30 -18.64
CA GLY A 37 -1.02 -0.35 -19.99
C GLY A 37 -1.71 -1.68 -20.33
N GLN A 38 -1.46 -2.74 -19.55
CA GLN A 38 -2.06 -4.05 -19.76
C GLN A 38 -3.38 -4.19 -19.00
N ALA A 39 -4.51 -3.99 -19.67
CA ALA A 39 -5.84 -4.02 -19.05
C ALA A 39 -6.11 -5.25 -18.15
N PRO A 40 -5.76 -6.50 -18.53
CA PRO A 40 -5.99 -7.64 -17.66
C PRO A 40 -5.22 -7.57 -16.35
N LEU A 41 -4.01 -7.01 -16.39
CA LEU A 41 -3.13 -6.92 -15.24
C LEU A 41 -3.61 -5.84 -14.25
N ILE A 42 -4.06 -4.68 -14.75
CA ILE A 42 -4.69 -3.66 -13.92
C ILE A 42 -5.87 -4.23 -13.14
N HIS A 43 -6.76 -4.97 -13.82
CA HIS A 43 -7.92 -5.56 -13.17
C HIS A 43 -7.51 -6.59 -12.11
N ALA A 44 -6.54 -7.45 -12.41
CA ALA A 44 -6.05 -8.43 -11.45
C ALA A 44 -5.44 -7.77 -10.21
N VAL A 45 -4.61 -6.75 -10.41
CA VAL A 45 -4.00 -5.97 -9.32
C VAL A 45 -5.07 -5.24 -8.51
N ALA A 46 -6.01 -4.57 -9.18
CA ALA A 46 -7.09 -3.85 -8.52
C ALA A 46 -7.98 -4.78 -7.68
N VAL A 47 -8.33 -5.96 -8.19
CA VAL A 47 -9.11 -6.95 -7.43
C VAL A 47 -8.32 -7.44 -6.21
N ALA A 48 -7.04 -7.78 -6.37
CA ALA A 48 -6.20 -8.22 -5.26
C ALA A 48 -6.10 -7.16 -4.15
N TRP A 49 -5.90 -5.90 -4.52
CA TRP A 49 -5.84 -4.78 -3.59
C TRP A 49 -7.18 -4.49 -2.93
N LEU A 50 -8.29 -4.56 -3.69
CA LEU A 50 -9.64 -4.38 -3.15
C LEU A 50 -9.95 -5.44 -2.11
N VAL A 51 -9.73 -6.72 -2.43
CA VAL A 51 -9.94 -7.83 -1.50
C VAL A 51 -9.09 -7.66 -0.25
N THR A 52 -7.82 -7.29 -0.41
CA THR A 52 -6.90 -7.06 0.72
C THR A 52 -7.39 -5.93 1.62
N GLY A 53 -7.79 -4.79 1.05
CA GLY A 53 -8.33 -3.66 1.81
C GLY A 53 -9.62 -4.02 2.55
N VAL A 54 -10.57 -4.67 1.87
CA VAL A 54 -11.84 -5.08 2.46
C VAL A 54 -11.64 -6.08 3.60
N LEU A 55 -10.75 -7.08 3.45
CA LEU A 55 -10.45 -8.05 4.49
C LEU A 55 -9.95 -7.40 5.78
N VAL A 56 -9.19 -6.32 5.68
CA VAL A 56 -8.74 -5.54 6.85
C VAL A 56 -9.90 -4.76 7.47
N LEU A 57 -10.76 -4.17 6.64
CA LEU A 57 -11.89 -3.37 7.11
C LEU A 57 -12.97 -4.22 7.79
N MET A 58 -13.14 -5.47 7.37
CA MET A 58 -14.08 -6.43 7.99
C MET A 58 -13.65 -6.90 9.37
N GLN A 59 -12.39 -6.72 9.76
CA GLN A 59 -11.93 -7.08 11.10
C GLN A 59 -12.56 -6.15 12.14
N PRO A 60 -13.07 -6.68 13.27
CA PRO A 60 -13.47 -5.83 14.38
C PRO A 60 -12.27 -5.00 14.81
N ALA A 61 -12.50 -3.75 15.17
CA ALA A 61 -11.46 -2.85 15.67
C ALA A 61 -11.30 -3.07 17.19
N PRO A 62 -10.38 -3.92 17.64
CA PRO A 62 -10.31 -4.31 19.06
C PRO A 62 -9.79 -3.17 19.95
N SER A 63 -9.07 -2.23 19.41
CA SER A 63 -8.57 -1.09 20.17
C SER A 63 -8.75 0.25 19.46
N ARG A 64 -8.84 1.34 20.26
CA ARG A 64 -8.88 2.72 19.74
C ARG A 64 -7.46 3.29 19.51
N SER A 65 -6.44 2.45 19.34
CA SER A 65 -5.07 2.92 19.14
C SER A 65 -4.93 3.72 17.84
N LEU A 66 -4.06 4.72 17.84
CA LEU A 66 -3.77 5.53 16.66
C LEU A 66 -3.23 4.67 15.52
N ASP A 67 -2.40 3.67 15.84
CA ASP A 67 -1.81 2.76 14.88
C ASP A 67 -2.88 1.98 14.09
N GLN A 68 -3.92 1.48 14.78
CA GLN A 68 -5.03 0.80 14.13
C GLN A 68 -5.89 1.73 13.29
N ARG A 69 -6.14 2.96 13.75
CA ARG A 69 -6.86 3.95 12.94
C ARG A 69 -6.11 4.28 11.67
N PHE A 70 -4.79 4.43 11.76
CA PHE A 70 -3.93 4.70 10.62
C PHE A 70 -3.98 3.54 9.60
N VAL A 71 -3.78 2.29 10.06
CA VAL A 71 -3.87 1.11 9.19
C VAL A 71 -5.23 0.99 8.52
N ARG A 72 -6.33 1.26 9.24
CA ARG A 72 -7.69 1.26 8.66
C ARG A 72 -7.88 2.37 7.64
N ALA A 73 -7.32 3.57 7.89
CA ALA A 73 -7.37 4.66 6.91
C ALA A 73 -6.63 4.29 5.62
N VAL A 74 -5.46 3.66 5.73
CA VAL A 74 -4.72 3.14 4.56
C VAL A 74 -5.51 2.05 3.86
N ALA A 75 -6.14 1.12 4.59
CA ALA A 75 -6.98 0.08 4.00
C ALA A 75 -8.21 0.66 3.27
N TRP A 76 -8.85 1.69 3.82
CA TRP A 76 -9.91 2.44 3.16
C TRP A 76 -9.43 3.11 1.86
N LEU A 77 -8.31 3.81 1.93
CA LEU A 77 -7.71 4.44 0.75
C LEU A 77 -7.39 3.41 -0.33
N THR A 78 -6.80 2.27 0.06
CA THR A 78 -6.51 1.15 -0.84
C THR A 78 -7.79 0.62 -1.50
N ALA A 79 -8.86 0.38 -0.73
CA ALA A 79 -10.12 -0.12 -1.27
C ALA A 79 -10.78 0.87 -2.25
N VAL A 80 -10.83 2.16 -1.90
CA VAL A 80 -11.41 3.22 -2.75
C VAL A 80 -10.60 3.38 -4.05
N THR A 81 -9.26 3.41 -3.96
CA THR A 81 -8.39 3.52 -5.13
C THR A 81 -8.54 2.30 -6.04
N SER A 82 -8.62 1.10 -5.47
CA SER A 82 -8.83 -0.14 -6.22
C SER A 82 -10.18 -0.15 -6.95
N LEU A 83 -11.23 0.34 -6.29
CA LEU A 83 -12.55 0.46 -6.90
C LEU A 83 -12.53 1.47 -8.06
N ALA A 84 -11.84 2.60 -7.89
CA ALA A 84 -11.65 3.57 -8.97
C ALA A 84 -10.88 2.97 -10.16
N MET A 85 -9.85 2.15 -9.89
CA MET A 85 -9.12 1.42 -10.93
C MET A 85 -10.01 0.46 -11.73
N LEU A 86 -10.94 -0.22 -11.06
CA LEU A 86 -11.86 -1.15 -11.71
C LEU A 86 -12.92 -0.44 -12.56
N TRP A 87 -13.42 0.70 -12.10
CA TRP A 87 -14.53 1.39 -12.75
C TRP A 87 -14.09 2.39 -13.80
N ILE A 88 -12.93 3.00 -13.63
CA ILE A 88 -12.42 4.05 -14.50
C ILE A 88 -10.94 3.76 -14.86
N PRO A 89 -10.67 2.70 -15.64
CA PRO A 89 -9.29 2.33 -15.98
C PRO A 89 -8.56 3.45 -16.75
N ALA A 90 -9.30 4.24 -17.53
CA ALA A 90 -8.74 5.41 -18.22
C ALA A 90 -8.16 6.46 -17.27
N LEU A 91 -8.71 6.60 -16.06
CA LEU A 91 -8.16 7.51 -15.05
C LEU A 91 -6.77 7.05 -14.62
N VAL A 92 -6.59 5.74 -14.43
CA VAL A 92 -5.32 5.15 -14.00
C VAL A 92 -4.25 5.34 -15.06
N THR A 93 -4.56 5.03 -16.32
CA THR A 93 -3.61 5.20 -17.44
C THR A 93 -3.22 6.66 -17.63
N ASN A 94 -4.18 7.59 -17.52
CA ASN A 94 -3.91 9.03 -17.64
C ASN A 94 -3.04 9.54 -16.49
N VAL A 95 -3.36 9.16 -15.25
CA VAL A 95 -2.57 9.56 -14.06
C VAL A 95 -1.17 8.96 -14.12
N THR A 96 -1.03 7.70 -14.50
CA THR A 96 0.28 7.04 -14.62
C THR A 96 1.12 7.67 -15.73
N GLY A 97 0.51 7.95 -16.90
CA GLY A 97 1.19 8.66 -17.98
C GLY A 97 1.64 10.07 -17.57
N TRP A 98 0.80 10.79 -16.82
CA TRP A 98 1.19 12.08 -16.26
C TRP A 98 2.36 11.94 -15.26
N ILE A 99 2.30 10.99 -14.33
CA ILE A 99 3.39 10.72 -13.38
C ILE A 99 4.68 10.38 -14.13
N ALA A 100 4.62 9.50 -15.14
CA ALA A 100 5.78 9.11 -15.93
C ALA A 100 6.40 10.28 -16.71
N SER A 101 5.61 11.32 -17.02
CA SER A 101 6.10 12.55 -17.67
C SER A 101 6.77 13.54 -16.72
N LEU A 102 6.72 13.31 -15.40
CA LEU A 102 7.32 14.19 -14.42
C LEU A 102 8.87 14.15 -14.48
N PRO A 103 9.54 15.25 -14.13
CA PRO A 103 11.00 15.28 -14.05
C PRO A 103 11.54 14.18 -13.11
N GLY A 104 12.66 13.56 -13.45
CA GLY A 104 13.22 12.44 -12.68
C GLY A 104 13.49 12.74 -11.21
N TRP A 105 13.74 14.02 -10.83
CA TRP A 105 13.88 14.40 -9.42
C TRP A 105 12.56 14.29 -8.65
N VAL A 106 11.42 14.56 -9.28
CA VAL A 106 10.07 14.37 -8.67
C VAL A 106 9.81 12.90 -8.43
N MET A 107 10.14 12.04 -9.41
CA MET A 107 10.03 10.60 -9.28
C MET A 107 10.89 10.06 -8.13
N ARG A 108 12.12 10.58 -7.98
CA ARG A 108 12.99 10.22 -6.84
C ARG A 108 12.39 10.63 -5.50
N LEU A 109 11.85 11.84 -5.40
CA LEU A 109 11.20 12.32 -4.18
C LEU A 109 9.95 11.47 -3.85
N GLY A 110 9.14 11.13 -4.84
CA GLY A 110 8.00 10.22 -4.69
C GLY A 110 8.45 8.86 -4.14
N SER A 111 9.45 8.24 -4.77
CA SER A 111 10.00 6.96 -4.33
C SER A 111 10.61 7.01 -2.92
N LEU A 112 11.27 8.10 -2.55
CA LEU A 112 11.76 8.30 -1.18
C LEU A 112 10.62 8.42 -0.17
N SER A 113 9.52 9.10 -0.55
CA SER A 113 8.31 9.17 0.28
C SER A 113 7.66 7.80 0.45
N ASP A 114 7.58 7.00 -0.61
CA ASP A 114 7.08 5.63 -0.58
C ASP A 114 7.95 4.75 0.32
N PHE A 115 9.28 4.90 0.25
CA PHE A 115 10.21 4.20 1.13
C PHE A 115 9.96 4.55 2.59
N ALA A 116 9.89 5.85 2.92
CA ALA A 116 9.63 6.32 4.27
C ALA A 116 8.27 5.82 4.80
N PHE A 117 7.24 5.88 3.96
CA PHE A 117 5.92 5.35 4.29
C PHE A 117 5.96 3.83 4.51
N GLY A 118 6.69 3.09 3.68
CA GLY A 118 6.90 1.65 3.84
C GLY A 118 7.56 1.30 5.18
N VAL A 119 8.59 2.04 5.59
CA VAL A 119 9.26 1.86 6.89
C VAL A 119 8.30 2.14 8.05
N ILE A 120 7.50 3.21 7.96
CA ILE A 120 6.47 3.53 8.97
C ILE A 120 5.45 2.39 9.08
N MET A 121 4.97 1.86 7.96
CA MET A 121 4.03 0.74 7.95
C MET A 121 4.63 -0.53 8.57
N LEU A 122 5.90 -0.85 8.30
CA LEU A 122 6.60 -1.96 8.92
C LEU A 122 6.72 -1.79 10.45
N TRP A 123 7.04 -0.58 10.88
CA TRP A 123 7.17 -0.27 12.31
C TRP A 123 5.81 -0.40 13.03
N ILE A 124 4.74 0.16 12.46
CA ILE A 124 3.37 0.02 12.99
C ILE A 124 2.95 -1.45 13.02
N GLY A 125 3.20 -2.20 11.95
CA GLY A 125 2.87 -3.61 11.87
C GLY A 125 3.53 -4.44 12.99
N ARG A 126 4.80 -4.18 13.27
CA ARG A 126 5.54 -4.82 14.39
C ARG A 126 4.95 -4.46 15.75
N ARG A 127 4.63 -3.19 15.97
CA ARG A 127 4.01 -2.74 17.24
C ARG A 127 2.67 -3.41 17.48
N LEU A 128 1.84 -3.53 16.44
CA LEU A 128 0.54 -4.20 16.54
C LEU A 128 0.66 -5.69 16.88
N ILE A 129 1.68 -6.38 16.38
CA ILE A 129 1.96 -7.78 16.76
C ILE A 129 2.30 -7.88 18.25
N GLN A 130 3.17 -7.00 18.74
CA GLN A 130 3.57 -7.00 20.16
C GLN A 130 2.38 -6.75 21.09
N THR A 131 1.52 -5.79 20.74
CA THR A 131 0.32 -5.48 21.53
C THR A 131 -0.67 -6.66 21.57
N ASP A 132 -0.82 -7.37 20.43
CA ASP A 132 -1.69 -8.56 20.36
C ASP A 132 -1.15 -9.68 21.28
N SER A 133 0.18 -9.90 21.33
CA SER A 133 0.82 -10.93 22.16
C SER A 133 0.69 -10.64 23.66
N ASP A 134 0.87 -9.38 24.06
CA ASP A 134 0.76 -8.97 25.47
C ASP A 134 -0.68 -9.14 26.00
N GLN A 135 -1.69 -9.00 25.14
CA GLN A 135 -3.10 -9.22 25.51
C GLN A 135 -3.46 -10.70 25.67
N GLU A 136 -2.86 -11.60 24.89
CA GLU A 136 -3.06 -13.05 25.05
C GLU A 136 -2.48 -13.55 26.36
N ASP A 137 -1.29 -13.08 26.75
CA ASP A 137 -0.61 -13.48 27.99
C ASP A 137 -1.37 -13.03 29.26
N ASP A 138 -2.16 -11.95 29.20
CA ASP A 138 -2.96 -11.46 30.33
C ASP A 138 -4.28 -12.21 30.49
N LEU A 139 -4.78 -12.90 29.47
CA LEU A 139 -6.01 -13.69 29.53
C LEU A 139 -5.79 -15.11 30.09
N ASP A 140 -4.55 -15.59 30.07
CA ASP A 140 -4.16 -16.93 30.55
C ASP A 140 -3.74 -16.93 32.04
N LYS A 141 -3.81 -15.79 32.75
CA LYS A 141 -3.51 -15.63 34.20
C LYS A 141 -4.77 -15.49 35.02
#